data_fa11dd5ef33be499dbb9c4de0a0518ca
#
_entry.id   fa11dd5ef33be499dbb9c4de0a0518ca
#
_cell.length_a   1.000
_cell.length_b   1.000
_cell.length_c   1.000
_cell.angle_alpha   90.00
_cell.angle_beta   90.00
_cell.angle_gamma   90.00
#
_symmetry.space_group_name_H-M   'P 1'
#
loop_
_entity.id
_entity.type
_entity.pdbx_description
1 polymer ?
#
loop_
_entity_poly.entity_id
_entity_poly.type
_entity_poly.pdbx_seq_one_letter_code
_entity_poly.pdbx_strand_id
1 'polypeptide(L)'
;SAGVDLQRLTVAEGGSRSSLWNQIKSDMLDAEVVRYKNAGGAVVTNCIFAAYAVKDVPEIISELSKILQIDQSYQPRAENTKLYRDLLNLQRKLIDVDMAPAFATLWNMKKILPQKQN
;
A
#
# COMPACT_ATOMS: atom_id res chain seq x y z
N SER A 1 -15.03 0.60 5.70
CA SER A 1 -14.12 1.30 4.78
C SER A 1 -13.73 2.64 5.39
N ALA A 2 -12.50 3.06 5.21
CA ALA A 2 -12.02 4.36 5.73
C ALA A 2 -12.59 5.58 4.96
N GLY A 3 -13.49 5.35 4.00
CA GLY A 3 -14.13 6.41 3.21
C GLY A 3 -13.18 7.19 2.27
N VAL A 4 -11.98 6.65 2.01
CA VAL A 4 -11.02 7.28 1.10
C VAL A 4 -11.32 6.82 -0.33
N ASP A 5 -11.55 7.77 -1.23
CA ASP A 5 -11.64 7.53 -2.66
C ASP A 5 -10.22 7.54 -3.26
N LEU A 6 -9.66 6.36 -3.47
CA LEU A 6 -8.31 6.19 -3.99
C LEU A 6 -8.32 6.22 -5.52
N GLN A 7 -7.85 7.30 -6.11
CA GLN A 7 -7.75 7.44 -7.57
C GLN A 7 -6.38 6.98 -8.09
N ARG A 8 -5.32 7.21 -7.32
CA ARG A 8 -3.95 6.90 -7.72
C ARG A 8 -3.10 6.44 -6.54
N LEU A 9 -2.29 5.40 -6.75
CA LEU A 9 -1.30 4.90 -5.82
C LEU A 9 0.10 5.02 -6.41
N THR A 10 1.01 5.68 -5.71
CA THR A 10 2.43 5.68 -6.06
C THR A 10 3.14 4.50 -5.39
N VAL A 11 3.93 3.77 -6.17
CA VAL A 11 4.75 2.65 -5.67
C VAL A 11 6.23 2.95 -5.81
N ALA A 12 7.00 2.53 -4.81
CA ALA A 12 8.45 2.72 -4.73
C ALA A 12 9.13 1.44 -4.22
N GLU A 13 10.47 1.46 -4.18
CA GLU A 13 11.33 0.40 -3.68
C GLU A 13 11.28 -0.92 -4.45
N GLY A 14 11.87 -1.97 -3.89
CA GLY A 14 12.10 -3.25 -4.57
C GLY A 14 10.85 -3.89 -5.18
N GLY A 15 9.73 -3.86 -4.45
CA GLY A 15 8.47 -4.42 -4.92
C GLY A 15 7.85 -3.69 -6.12
N SER A 16 8.21 -2.43 -6.36
CA SER A 16 7.71 -1.65 -7.50
C SER A 16 8.32 -2.06 -8.85
N ARG A 17 9.39 -2.85 -8.83
CA ARG A 17 10.06 -3.33 -10.05
C ARG A 17 9.28 -4.41 -10.78
N SER A 18 8.38 -5.11 -10.10
CA SER A 18 7.55 -6.15 -10.70
C SER A 18 6.30 -5.54 -11.36
N SER A 19 6.25 -5.57 -12.68
CA SER A 19 5.09 -5.11 -13.45
C SER A 19 3.84 -5.91 -13.12
N LEU A 20 3.97 -7.24 -12.94
CA LEU A 20 2.88 -8.10 -12.53
C LEU A 20 2.31 -7.68 -11.17
N TRP A 21 3.19 -7.45 -10.19
CA TRP A 21 2.77 -7.04 -8.84
C TRP A 21 2.09 -5.67 -8.82
N ASN A 22 2.56 -4.72 -9.63
CA ASN A 22 1.94 -3.41 -9.76
C ASN A 22 0.57 -3.50 -10.45
N GLN A 23 0.43 -4.35 -11.47
CA GLN A 23 -0.86 -4.58 -12.10
C GLN A 23 -1.86 -5.24 -11.13
N ILE A 24 -1.43 -6.22 -10.33
CA ILE A 24 -2.29 -6.82 -9.30
C ILE A 24 -2.77 -5.77 -8.31
N LYS A 25 -1.89 -4.87 -7.84
CA LYS A 25 -2.28 -3.77 -6.94
C LYS A 25 -3.32 -2.85 -7.59
N SER A 26 -3.14 -2.49 -8.86
CA SER A 26 -4.08 -1.66 -9.60
C SER A 26 -5.46 -2.33 -9.70
N ASP A 27 -5.48 -3.61 -10.08
CA ASP A 27 -6.70 -4.38 -10.21
C ASP A 27 -7.42 -4.58 -8.85
N MET A 28 -6.67 -4.82 -7.76
CA MET A 28 -7.22 -5.00 -6.41
C MET A 28 -7.80 -3.72 -5.82
N LEU A 29 -7.16 -2.59 -6.07
CA LEU A 29 -7.51 -1.30 -5.48
C LEU A 29 -8.49 -0.51 -6.34
N ASP A 30 -8.76 -0.95 -7.56
CA ASP A 30 -9.55 -0.23 -8.56
C ASP A 30 -9.01 1.20 -8.78
N ALA A 31 -7.69 1.35 -8.84
CA ALA A 31 -7.00 2.62 -8.90
C ALA A 31 -5.78 2.56 -9.80
N GLU A 32 -5.42 3.70 -10.41
CA GLU A 32 -4.16 3.81 -11.15
C GLU A 32 -2.97 3.57 -10.21
N VAL A 33 -2.04 2.70 -10.62
CA VAL A 33 -0.75 2.52 -9.93
C VAL A 33 0.36 3.11 -10.78
N VAL A 34 1.13 4.05 -10.22
CA VAL A 34 2.24 4.70 -10.93
C VAL A 34 3.57 4.41 -10.25
N ARG A 35 4.59 4.21 -11.09
CA ARG A 35 5.98 4.13 -10.69
C ARG A 35 6.76 5.29 -11.30
N TYR A 36 7.59 5.95 -10.50
CA TYR A 36 8.51 6.98 -10.98
C TYR A 36 9.89 6.39 -11.27
N LYS A 37 10.62 6.97 -12.24
CA LYS A 37 11.96 6.52 -12.66
C LYS A 37 12.96 6.49 -11.51
N ASN A 38 12.93 7.53 -10.68
CA ASN A 38 13.90 7.77 -9.61
C ASN A 38 13.24 7.76 -8.22
N ALA A 39 12.16 6.99 -8.04
CA ALA A 39 11.50 6.85 -6.74
C ALA A 39 12.36 5.98 -5.81
N GLY A 40 13.44 6.54 -5.33
CA GLY A 40 14.32 5.92 -4.33
C GLY A 40 13.79 6.05 -2.91
N GLY A 41 12.46 5.93 -2.72
CA GLY A 41 11.80 5.83 -1.41
C GLY A 41 12.35 6.79 -0.35
N ALA A 42 12.83 6.22 0.75
CA ALA A 42 13.34 6.97 1.90
C ALA A 42 14.56 7.87 1.56
N VAL A 43 15.41 7.45 0.63
CA VAL A 43 16.61 8.24 0.26
C VAL A 43 16.20 9.55 -0.41
N VAL A 44 15.30 9.51 -1.37
CA VAL A 44 14.79 10.72 -2.05
C VAL A 44 14.07 11.63 -1.05
N THR A 45 13.24 11.06 -0.17
CA THR A 45 12.53 11.81 0.87
C THR A 45 13.51 12.51 1.81
N ASN A 46 14.56 11.83 2.26
CA ASN A 46 15.58 12.42 3.13
C ASN A 46 16.36 13.54 2.41
N CYS A 47 16.66 13.39 1.13
CA CYS A 47 17.27 14.47 0.34
C CYS A 47 16.35 15.69 0.23
N ILE A 48 15.04 15.48 0.10
CA ILE A 48 14.05 16.56 0.09
C ILE A 48 14.07 17.31 1.43
N PHE A 49 14.01 16.59 2.56
CA PHE A 49 14.09 17.22 3.89
C PHE A 49 15.40 17.97 4.10
N ALA A 50 16.52 17.43 3.65
CA ALA A 50 17.81 18.15 3.71
C ALA A 50 17.80 19.42 2.86
N ALA A 51 17.18 19.38 1.68
CA ALA A 51 17.05 20.55 0.80
C ALA A 51 16.19 21.66 1.43
N TYR A 52 15.16 21.31 2.20
CA TYR A 52 14.33 22.26 2.93
C TYR A 52 15.12 23.10 3.96
N ALA A 53 16.25 22.60 4.43
CA ALA A 53 17.09 23.34 5.37
C ALA A 53 17.91 24.46 4.70
N VAL A 54 18.07 24.43 3.37
CA VAL A 54 19.02 25.32 2.65
C VAL A 54 18.43 26.01 1.42
N LYS A 55 17.21 25.67 1.00
CA LYS A 55 16.56 26.18 -0.21
C LYS A 55 15.13 26.62 0.03
N ASP A 56 14.64 27.55 -0.80
CA ASP A 56 13.24 27.96 -0.81
C ASP A 56 12.33 26.88 -1.39
N VAL A 57 11.10 26.79 -0.85
CA VAL A 57 10.10 25.78 -1.25
C VAL A 57 9.82 25.74 -2.76
N PRO A 58 9.65 26.89 -3.47
CA PRO A 58 9.45 26.89 -4.91
C PRO A 58 10.59 26.23 -5.69
N GLU A 59 11.84 26.46 -5.27
CA GLU A 59 13.02 25.87 -5.90
C GLU A 59 13.03 24.34 -5.71
N ILE A 60 12.70 23.86 -4.50
CA ILE A 60 12.59 22.43 -4.20
C ILE A 60 11.52 21.76 -5.06
N ILE A 61 10.34 22.38 -5.22
CA ILE A 61 9.25 21.83 -6.06
C ILE A 61 9.69 21.75 -7.52
N SER A 62 10.41 22.78 -8.02
CA SER A 62 10.96 22.78 -9.38
C SER A 62 11.93 21.62 -9.59
N GLU A 63 12.85 21.37 -8.69
CA GLU A 63 13.81 20.27 -8.77
C GLU A 63 13.13 18.91 -8.66
N LEU A 64 12.15 18.77 -7.76
CA LEU A 64 11.35 17.53 -7.61
C LEU A 64 10.60 17.17 -8.87
N SER A 65 10.02 18.14 -9.57
CA SER A 65 9.28 17.90 -10.81
C SER A 65 10.17 17.33 -11.91
N LYS A 66 11.48 17.63 -11.91
CA LYS A 66 12.46 17.05 -12.83
C LYS A 66 12.82 15.60 -12.48
N ILE A 67 12.81 15.28 -11.19
CA ILE A 67 13.18 13.95 -10.67
C ILE A 67 11.98 12.99 -10.74
N LEU A 68 10.78 13.47 -10.40
CA LEU A 68 9.57 12.68 -10.32
C LEU A 68 8.90 12.52 -11.69
N GLN A 69 9.59 11.86 -12.62
CA GLN A 69 9.02 11.47 -13.90
C GLN A 69 8.39 10.08 -13.82
N ILE A 70 7.14 9.97 -14.27
CA ILE A 70 6.47 8.66 -14.35
C ILE A 70 7.25 7.76 -15.33
N ASP A 71 7.60 6.59 -14.85
CA ASP A 71 8.23 5.53 -15.62
C ASP A 71 7.19 4.59 -16.22
N GLN A 72 6.27 4.13 -15.38
CA GLN A 72 5.18 3.24 -15.77
C GLN A 72 3.90 3.58 -15.02
N SER A 73 2.77 3.39 -15.70
CA SER A 73 1.42 3.48 -15.15
C SER A 73 0.66 2.19 -15.44
N TYR A 74 -0.12 1.74 -14.48
CA TYR A 74 -0.94 0.53 -14.54
C TYR A 74 -2.38 0.93 -14.25
N GLN A 75 -3.26 0.69 -15.23
CA GLN A 75 -4.69 0.94 -15.10
C GLN A 75 -5.41 -0.32 -14.62
N PRO A 76 -6.44 -0.20 -13.77
CA PRO A 76 -7.23 -1.34 -13.33
C PRO A 76 -7.98 -1.98 -14.50
N ARG A 77 -8.00 -3.32 -14.53
CA ARG A 77 -8.76 -4.11 -15.48
C ARG A 77 -10.06 -4.55 -14.83
N ALA A 78 -11.19 -4.11 -15.36
CA ALA A 78 -12.52 -4.26 -14.74
C ALA A 78 -12.86 -5.72 -14.38
N GLU A 79 -12.49 -6.68 -15.24
CA GLU A 79 -12.69 -8.12 -15.00
C GLU A 79 -11.91 -8.62 -13.77
N ASN A 80 -10.64 -8.19 -13.63
CA ASN A 80 -9.80 -8.56 -12.49
C ASN A 80 -10.22 -7.81 -11.21
N THR A 81 -10.58 -6.55 -11.31
CA THR A 81 -11.12 -5.78 -10.19
C THR A 81 -12.33 -6.47 -9.57
N LYS A 82 -13.26 -6.96 -10.42
CA LYS A 82 -14.40 -7.74 -9.94
C LYS A 82 -13.96 -9.01 -9.22
N LEU A 83 -13.07 -9.79 -9.84
CA LEU A 83 -12.53 -11.02 -9.25
C LEU A 83 -11.89 -10.77 -7.88
N TYR A 84 -11.01 -9.76 -7.77
CA TYR A 84 -10.34 -9.44 -6.51
C TYR A 84 -11.32 -8.94 -5.45
N ARG A 85 -12.34 -8.20 -5.84
CA ARG A 85 -13.40 -7.76 -4.92
C ARG A 85 -14.17 -8.95 -4.33
N ASP A 86 -14.52 -9.92 -5.17
CA ASP A 86 -15.21 -11.14 -4.76
C ASP A 86 -14.33 -11.97 -3.81
N LEU A 87 -13.04 -12.14 -4.14
CA LEU A 87 -12.07 -12.82 -3.28
C LEU A 87 -11.88 -12.12 -1.93
N LEU A 88 -11.81 -10.80 -1.91
CA LEU A 88 -11.70 -10.02 -0.67
C LEU A 88 -12.93 -10.18 0.22
N ASN A 89 -14.13 -10.22 -0.37
CA ASN A 89 -15.36 -10.45 0.37
C ASN A 89 -15.40 -11.86 0.98
N LEU A 90 -14.97 -12.87 0.24
CA LEU A 90 -14.83 -14.24 0.76
C LEU A 90 -13.79 -14.32 1.89
N GLN A 91 -12.65 -13.67 1.74
CA GLN A 91 -11.62 -13.60 2.78
C GLN A 91 -12.13 -12.94 4.06
N ARG A 92 -12.85 -11.82 3.92
CA ARG A 92 -13.47 -11.14 5.08
C ARG A 92 -14.47 -12.03 5.78
N LYS A 93 -15.36 -12.68 5.01
CA LYS A 93 -16.31 -13.64 5.59
C LYS A 93 -15.59 -14.74 6.36
N LEU A 94 -14.55 -15.33 5.78
CA LEU A 94 -13.76 -16.37 6.43
C LEU A 94 -13.16 -15.89 7.74
N ILE A 95 -12.53 -14.71 7.76
CA ILE A 95 -11.84 -14.18 8.95
C ILE A 95 -12.85 -13.69 10.00
N ASP A 96 -13.81 -12.85 9.60
CA ASP A 96 -14.65 -12.10 10.53
C ASP A 96 -15.83 -12.92 11.03
N VAL A 97 -16.25 -13.94 10.27
CA VAL A 97 -17.42 -14.79 10.61
C VAL A 97 -17.01 -16.19 10.95
N ASP A 98 -16.34 -16.90 10.03
CA ASP A 98 -16.13 -18.34 10.18
C ASP A 98 -14.99 -18.63 11.19
N MET A 99 -13.93 -17.80 11.22
CA MET A 99 -12.80 -17.98 12.13
C MET A 99 -12.94 -17.20 13.45
N ALA A 100 -13.81 -16.22 13.55
CA ALA A 100 -13.99 -15.41 14.76
C ALA A 100 -14.29 -16.24 16.03
N PRO A 101 -15.13 -17.31 16.00
CA PRO A 101 -15.35 -18.16 17.17
C PRO A 101 -14.07 -18.91 17.60
N ALA A 102 -13.25 -19.36 16.64
CA ALA A 102 -11.99 -20.03 16.93
C ALA A 102 -11.00 -19.09 17.63
N PHE A 103 -10.86 -17.86 17.15
CA PHE A 103 -10.03 -16.84 17.80
C PHE A 103 -10.53 -16.47 19.20
N ALA A 104 -11.83 -16.37 19.41
CA ALA A 104 -12.42 -16.14 20.73
C ALA A 104 -12.10 -17.30 21.70
N THR A 105 -12.17 -18.54 21.23
CA THR A 105 -11.79 -19.74 21.99
C THR A 105 -10.32 -19.71 22.36
N LEU A 106 -9.42 -19.46 21.43
CA LEU A 106 -7.97 -19.34 21.69
C LEU A 106 -7.65 -18.23 22.69
N TRP A 107 -8.33 -17.09 22.59
CA TRP A 107 -8.18 -15.99 23.54
C TRP A 107 -8.59 -16.38 24.96
N ASN A 108 -9.69 -17.11 25.11
CA ASN A 108 -10.16 -17.60 26.41
C ASN A 108 -9.23 -18.66 26.99
N MET A 109 -8.70 -19.58 26.17
CA MET A 109 -7.67 -20.54 26.59
C MET A 109 -6.42 -19.85 27.16
N LYS A 110 -5.98 -18.75 26.52
CA LYS A 110 -4.84 -17.97 27.04
C LYS A 110 -5.06 -17.41 28.43
N LYS A 111 -6.31 -17.07 28.81
CA LYS A 111 -6.64 -16.57 30.15
C LYS A 111 -6.57 -17.66 31.23
N ILE A 112 -6.73 -18.92 30.84
CA ILE A 112 -6.68 -20.07 31.76
C ILE A 112 -5.24 -20.50 32.05
N LEU A 113 -4.31 -20.17 31.15
CA LEU A 113 -2.89 -20.52 31.33
C LEU A 113 -2.28 -19.67 32.43
N PRO A 114 -1.44 -20.28 33.32
CA PRO A 114 -0.76 -19.54 34.36
C PRO A 114 0.10 -18.44 33.77
N GLN A 115 -0.12 -17.21 34.20
CA GLN A 115 0.71 -16.07 33.83
C GLN A 115 2.10 -16.31 34.40
N LYS A 116 3.13 -16.38 33.55
CA LYS A 116 4.52 -16.39 34.04
C LYS A 116 4.73 -15.09 34.84
N GLN A 117 4.90 -15.21 36.13
CA GLN A 117 5.42 -14.10 36.94
C GLN A 117 6.86 -13.87 36.50
N ASN A 118 7.13 -12.71 35.90
CA ASN A 118 8.49 -12.22 35.68
C ASN A 118 8.98 -11.55 36.94
#